data_d5c10834d8779b4f258a89bd6c8b2127
#
_entry.id   d5c10834d8779b4f258a89bd6c8b2127
#
_cell.length_a   1.000
_cell.length_b   1.000
_cell.length_c   1.000
_cell.angle_alpha   90.00
_cell.angle_beta   90.00
_cell.angle_gamma   90.00
#
_symmetry.space_group_name_H-M   'P 1'
#
loop_
_entity.id
_entity.type
_entity.pdbx_description
1 polymer ?
#
loop_
_entity_poly.entity_id
_entity_poly.type
_entity_poly.pdbx_seq_one_letter_code
_entity_poly.pdbx_strand_id
1 'polypeptide(L)'
;EASRFELPFWLFQFEEFLEVVYRGTPAPLEESDFLREAIADAREQFSGVERSSTLAKWNNRSEEGCAEAPRPYRMADVVTQIDAEIGRLEPRYSRISLRNLKHRLETLANDQNFRFMFGKAAVDARMDFVTRSLFRLHDTARPVTILRMAGIPADVVNASVSVLSRLAFDLCVINRGRQEVLVLCEEAHRYVPPHHALGFHPTRPSTPPTPKEGRKH
;
A
#
# COMPACT_ATOMS: atom_id res chain seq x y z
N GLU A 1 3.53 -21.91 -13.44
CA GLU A 1 2.60 -22.09 -12.32
C GLU A 1 2.01 -20.74 -11.96
N ALA A 2 0.68 -20.58 -12.00
CA ALA A 2 0.03 -19.34 -11.63
C ALA A 2 -0.01 -19.28 -10.09
N SER A 3 0.80 -18.47 -9.49
CA SER A 3 0.68 -18.15 -8.07
C SER A 3 -0.39 -17.07 -7.87
N ARG A 4 -1.08 -17.12 -6.73
CA ARG A 4 -2.07 -16.10 -6.38
C ARG A 4 -1.34 -14.78 -6.16
N PHE A 5 -1.84 -13.71 -6.76
CA PHE A 5 -1.34 -12.36 -6.53
C PHE A 5 -1.65 -11.93 -5.09
N GLU A 6 -0.63 -11.44 -4.39
CA GLU A 6 -0.74 -10.90 -3.05
C GLU A 6 -0.02 -9.54 -3.00
N LEU A 7 -0.74 -8.53 -2.58
CA LEU A 7 -0.23 -7.18 -2.38
C LEU A 7 -0.75 -6.67 -1.03
N PRO A 8 -0.01 -6.89 0.06
CA PRO A 8 -0.46 -6.54 1.40
C PRO A 8 -0.86 -5.07 1.54
N PHE A 9 -1.94 -4.79 2.26
CA PHE A 9 -2.47 -3.45 2.49
C PHE A 9 -1.44 -2.50 3.15
N TRP A 10 -0.55 -2.99 3.97
CA TRP A 10 0.48 -2.20 4.64
C TRP A 10 1.57 -1.66 3.69
N LEU A 11 1.62 -2.13 2.44
CA LEU A 11 2.48 -1.57 1.39
C LEU A 11 1.94 -0.26 0.82
N PHE A 12 0.66 0.01 1.00
CA PHE A 12 0.02 1.22 0.50
C PHE A 12 0.44 2.42 1.34
N GLN A 13 0.70 3.54 0.69
CA GLN A 13 0.79 4.82 1.37
C GLN A 13 -0.59 5.20 1.92
N PHE A 14 -0.62 6.12 2.86
CA PHE A 14 -1.87 6.48 3.52
C PHE A 14 -2.95 6.93 2.54
N GLU A 15 -2.59 7.81 1.60
CA GLU A 15 -3.53 8.32 0.59
C GLU A 15 -4.01 7.20 -0.37
N GLU A 16 -3.11 6.31 -0.79
CA GLU A 16 -3.46 5.13 -1.61
C GLU A 16 -4.42 4.21 -0.86
N PHE A 17 -4.22 4.06 0.44
CA PHE A 17 -5.09 3.24 1.29
C PHE A 17 -6.46 3.90 1.49
N LEU A 18 -6.52 5.21 1.71
CA LEU A 18 -7.78 5.96 1.79
C LEU A 18 -8.64 5.78 0.53
N GLU A 19 -8.02 5.86 -0.65
CA GLU A 19 -8.73 5.64 -1.92
C GLU A 19 -9.39 4.25 -1.98
N VAL A 20 -8.70 3.24 -1.48
CA VAL A 20 -9.28 1.88 -1.39
C VAL A 20 -10.43 1.84 -0.39
N VAL A 21 -10.26 2.43 0.81
CA VAL A 21 -11.27 2.43 1.89
C VAL A 21 -12.53 3.19 1.48
N TYR A 22 -12.37 4.33 0.80
CA TYR A 22 -13.48 5.22 0.42
C TYR A 22 -13.89 5.09 -1.04
N ARG A 23 -13.27 4.18 -1.80
CA ARG A 23 -13.59 3.88 -3.20
C ARG A 23 -13.64 5.13 -4.06
N GLY A 24 -12.62 5.97 -3.98
CA GLY A 24 -12.51 7.20 -4.76
C GLY A 24 -13.40 8.36 -4.27
N THR A 25 -14.16 8.18 -3.19
CA THR A 25 -14.89 9.29 -2.57
C THR A 25 -14.02 9.98 -1.51
N PRO A 26 -14.14 11.30 -1.34
CA PRO A 26 -13.38 12.00 -0.30
C PRO A 26 -13.65 11.42 1.08
N ALA A 27 -12.60 11.13 1.83
CA ALA A 27 -12.71 10.68 3.20
C ALA A 27 -13.18 11.83 4.11
N PRO A 28 -14.11 11.60 5.06
CA PRO A 28 -14.40 12.56 6.10
C PRO A 28 -13.14 12.86 6.93
N LEU A 29 -12.91 14.13 7.26
CA LEU A 29 -11.68 14.57 7.93
C LEU A 29 -11.44 13.83 9.24
N GLU A 30 -12.48 13.72 10.10
CA GLU A 30 -12.37 13.00 11.37
C GLU A 30 -11.97 11.53 11.21
N GLU A 31 -12.54 10.84 10.18
CA GLU A 31 -12.24 9.44 9.93
C GLU A 31 -10.80 9.27 9.40
N SER A 32 -10.34 10.18 8.54
CA SER A 32 -8.99 10.15 7.99
C SER A 32 -7.93 10.48 9.05
N ASP A 33 -8.18 11.49 9.89
CA ASP A 33 -7.26 11.89 10.96
C ASP A 33 -7.09 10.77 11.98
N PHE A 34 -8.21 10.19 12.45
CA PHE A 34 -8.16 9.04 13.35
C PHE A 34 -7.44 7.85 12.73
N LEU A 35 -7.74 7.51 11.48
CA LEU A 35 -7.13 6.38 10.79
C LEU A 35 -5.61 6.57 10.64
N ARG A 36 -5.15 7.79 10.39
CA ARG A 36 -3.73 8.14 10.32
C ARG A 36 -3.03 7.90 11.66
N GLU A 37 -3.62 8.37 12.76
CA GLU A 37 -3.10 8.13 14.11
C GLU A 37 -3.06 6.62 14.43
N ALA A 38 -4.17 5.92 14.20
CA ALA A 38 -4.29 4.49 14.49
C ALA A 38 -3.32 3.60 13.69
N ILE A 39 -3.06 3.94 12.42
CA ILE A 39 -2.05 3.24 11.62
C ILE A 39 -0.64 3.50 12.13
N ALA A 40 -0.32 4.74 12.55
CA ALA A 40 0.99 5.06 13.10
C ALA A 40 1.25 4.24 14.38
N ASP A 41 0.31 4.22 15.31
CA ASP A 41 0.40 3.43 16.55
C ASP A 41 0.49 1.92 16.27
N ALA A 42 -0.31 1.40 15.33
CA ALA A 42 -0.28 -0.02 14.96
C ALA A 42 1.09 -0.42 14.35
N ARG A 43 1.71 0.47 13.58
CA ARG A 43 3.07 0.26 13.03
C ARG A 43 4.14 0.24 14.13
N GLU A 44 4.02 1.12 15.15
CA GLU A 44 4.94 1.13 16.29
C GLU A 44 4.83 -0.16 17.12
N GLN A 45 3.61 -0.62 17.40
CA GLN A 45 3.36 -1.85 18.13
C GLN A 45 3.90 -3.07 17.39
N PHE A 46 3.82 -3.10 16.07
CA PHE A 46 4.29 -4.21 15.25
C PHE A 46 5.82 -4.24 15.09
N SER A 47 6.51 -3.10 15.11
CA SER A 47 7.95 -2.99 14.86
C SER A 47 8.84 -3.70 15.92
N GLY A 48 8.24 -4.17 17.03
CA GLY A 48 8.94 -4.98 18.03
C GLY A 48 9.36 -6.38 17.59
N VAL A 49 8.89 -6.88 16.44
CA VAL A 49 8.97 -8.32 16.12
C VAL A 49 9.96 -8.69 15.02
N GLU A 50 10.34 -7.81 14.07
CA GLU A 50 11.23 -8.25 12.97
C GLU A 50 12.19 -7.18 12.44
N ARG A 51 13.48 -7.38 12.74
CA ARG A 51 14.58 -6.72 12.02
C ARG A 51 15.07 -7.63 10.89
N SER A 52 14.47 -7.57 9.70
CA SER A 52 15.09 -8.14 8.51
C SER A 52 16.05 -7.12 7.86
N SER A 53 17.12 -7.61 7.23
CA SER A 53 18.14 -6.75 6.61
C SER A 53 17.59 -5.84 5.50
N THR A 54 16.55 -6.28 4.82
CA THR A 54 15.89 -5.52 3.75
C THR A 54 14.96 -4.45 4.32
N LEU A 55 14.21 -4.77 5.38
CA LEU A 55 13.39 -3.78 6.10
C LEU A 55 14.26 -2.66 6.71
N ALA A 56 15.47 -2.98 7.21
CA ALA A 56 16.39 -1.97 7.71
C ALA A 56 16.80 -0.96 6.63
N LYS A 57 17.06 -1.42 5.40
CA LYS A 57 17.37 -0.53 4.26
C LYS A 57 16.20 0.36 3.84
N TRP A 58 14.98 -0.16 3.88
CA TRP A 58 13.76 0.62 3.61
C TRP A 58 13.46 1.61 4.74
N ASN A 59 13.65 1.20 5.99
CA ASN A 59 13.44 2.05 7.16
C ASN A 59 14.44 3.20 7.23
N ASN A 60 15.74 2.96 6.96
CA ASN A 60 16.76 4.01 6.99
C ASN A 60 16.48 5.10 5.94
N ARG A 61 15.87 4.75 4.81
CA ARG A 61 15.48 5.72 3.80
C ARG A 61 14.29 6.60 4.24
N SER A 62 13.43 6.11 5.15
CA SER A 62 12.34 6.91 5.72
C SER A 62 12.82 7.97 6.71
N GLU A 63 13.99 7.75 7.35
CA GLU A 63 14.61 8.75 8.23
C GLU A 63 15.21 9.91 7.43
N GLU A 64 15.56 9.72 6.15
CA GLU A 64 16.10 10.75 5.26
C GLU A 64 15.05 11.62 4.54
N GLY A 65 13.76 11.52 4.90
CA GLY A 65 12.73 12.44 4.39
C GLY A 65 11.44 11.85 3.85
N CYS A 66 11.23 10.54 3.88
CA CYS A 66 9.96 9.90 3.54
C CYS A 66 9.23 9.38 4.77
N ALA A 67 8.31 10.16 5.30
CA ALA A 67 7.49 9.82 6.48
C ALA A 67 6.60 8.56 6.31
N GLU A 68 6.58 7.94 5.15
CA GLU A 68 5.65 6.86 4.81
C GLU A 68 6.32 5.58 4.27
N ALA A 69 7.45 5.16 4.84
CA ALA A 69 7.98 3.85 4.49
C ALA A 69 6.97 2.75 4.82
N PRO A 70 6.79 1.76 3.91
CA PRO A 70 5.88 0.65 4.15
C PRO A 70 6.38 -0.19 5.33
N ARG A 71 5.69 -0.11 6.46
CA ARG A 71 5.92 -0.92 7.64
C ARG A 71 4.73 -1.83 7.86
N PRO A 72 4.94 -3.13 8.09
CA PRO A 72 3.85 -4.04 8.41
C PRO A 72 3.08 -3.59 9.66
N TYR A 73 1.78 -3.80 9.65
CA TYR A 73 0.89 -3.66 10.80
C TYR A 73 -0.32 -4.56 10.63
N ARG A 74 -1.06 -4.78 11.70
CA ARG A 74 -2.28 -5.61 11.66
C ARG A 74 -3.51 -4.75 11.64
N MET A 75 -4.43 -5.02 10.74
CA MET A 75 -5.72 -4.32 10.68
C MET A 75 -6.54 -4.54 11.96
N ALA A 76 -6.38 -5.69 12.61
CA ALA A 76 -7.02 -5.97 13.89
C ALA A 76 -6.61 -4.98 14.99
N ASP A 77 -5.35 -4.51 14.99
CA ASP A 77 -4.86 -3.54 15.96
C ASP A 77 -5.52 -2.17 15.74
N VAL A 78 -5.69 -1.76 14.47
CA VAL A 78 -6.42 -0.54 14.10
C VAL A 78 -7.88 -0.62 14.54
N VAL A 79 -8.56 -1.76 14.28
CA VAL A 79 -9.96 -1.96 14.71
C VAL A 79 -10.08 -1.93 16.24
N THR A 80 -9.12 -2.52 16.96
CA THR A 80 -9.10 -2.49 18.42
C THR A 80 -8.97 -1.05 18.96
N GLN A 81 -8.17 -0.20 18.31
CA GLN A 81 -8.04 1.20 18.69
C GLN A 81 -9.34 1.98 18.42
N ILE A 82 -10.05 1.70 17.31
CA ILE A 82 -11.37 2.28 17.05
C ILE A 82 -12.34 1.90 18.19
N ASP A 83 -12.38 0.63 18.59
CA ASP A 83 -13.25 0.17 19.66
C ASP A 83 -12.89 0.81 21.02
N ALA A 84 -11.61 0.97 21.31
CA ALA A 84 -11.14 1.65 22.51
C ALA A 84 -11.57 3.12 22.54
N GLU A 85 -11.47 3.84 21.41
CA GLU A 85 -11.90 5.24 21.34
C GLU A 85 -13.42 5.40 21.45
N ILE A 86 -14.21 4.51 20.81
CA ILE A 86 -15.68 4.48 20.94
C ILE A 86 -16.09 4.25 22.41
N GLY A 87 -15.34 3.42 23.13
CA GLY A 87 -15.61 3.05 24.54
C GLY A 87 -15.24 4.15 25.56
N ARG A 88 -14.54 5.21 25.18
CA ARG A 88 -14.18 6.30 26.10
C ARG A 88 -15.42 7.08 26.55
N LEU A 89 -15.40 7.53 27.81
CA LEU A 89 -16.46 8.40 28.35
C LEU A 89 -16.54 9.71 27.56
N GLU A 90 -15.38 10.30 27.27
CA GLU A 90 -15.22 11.51 26.46
C GLU A 90 -14.33 11.20 25.24
N PRO A 91 -14.93 10.73 24.13
CA PRO A 91 -14.17 10.43 22.93
C PRO A 91 -13.71 11.72 22.26
N ARG A 92 -12.50 11.70 21.69
CA ARG A 92 -11.94 12.82 20.90
C ARG A 92 -12.62 12.97 19.55
N TYR A 93 -13.19 11.87 19.03
CA TYR A 93 -13.79 11.76 17.72
C TYR A 93 -15.26 11.33 17.82
N SER A 94 -16.06 11.68 16.82
CA SER A 94 -17.47 11.27 16.77
C SER A 94 -17.60 9.75 16.77
N ARG A 95 -18.39 9.21 17.70
CA ARG A 95 -18.69 7.77 17.75
C ARG A 95 -19.36 7.26 16.48
N ILE A 96 -20.12 8.11 15.80
CA ILE A 96 -20.79 7.76 14.54
C ILE A 96 -19.76 7.62 13.44
N SER A 97 -18.85 8.59 13.30
CA SER A 97 -17.75 8.55 12.32
C SER A 97 -16.87 7.31 12.54
N LEU A 98 -16.50 7.03 13.79
CA LEU A 98 -15.67 5.86 14.11
C LEU A 98 -16.37 4.53 13.82
N ARG A 99 -17.68 4.42 14.07
CA ARG A 99 -18.45 3.21 13.71
C ARG A 99 -18.52 3.03 12.19
N ASN A 100 -18.70 4.12 11.44
CA ASN A 100 -18.71 4.06 9.98
C ASN A 100 -17.33 3.61 9.45
N LEU A 101 -16.25 4.18 9.96
CA LEU A 101 -14.89 3.78 9.61
C LEU A 101 -14.66 2.29 9.91
N LYS A 102 -15.00 1.84 11.12
CA LYS A 102 -14.91 0.43 11.52
C LYS A 102 -15.63 -0.48 10.54
N HIS A 103 -16.91 -0.16 10.26
CA HIS A 103 -17.72 -0.96 9.34
C HIS A 103 -17.09 -1.03 7.93
N ARG A 104 -16.54 0.07 7.43
CA ARG A 104 -15.83 0.09 6.14
C ARG A 104 -14.62 -0.83 6.15
N LEU A 105 -13.76 -0.74 7.16
CA LEU A 105 -12.55 -1.56 7.27
C LEU A 105 -12.89 -3.05 7.40
N GLU A 106 -13.88 -3.41 8.22
CA GLU A 106 -14.33 -4.79 8.37
C GLU A 106 -14.94 -5.33 7.08
N THR A 107 -15.72 -4.52 6.37
CA THR A 107 -16.31 -4.89 5.08
C THR A 107 -15.22 -5.19 4.06
N LEU A 108 -14.21 -4.32 3.95
CA LEU A 108 -13.08 -4.53 3.05
C LEU A 108 -12.27 -5.77 3.40
N ALA A 109 -11.97 -5.98 4.69
CA ALA A 109 -11.19 -7.12 5.14
C ALA A 109 -11.89 -8.46 4.89
N ASN A 110 -13.22 -8.48 4.87
CA ASN A 110 -14.04 -9.67 4.63
C ASN A 110 -14.45 -9.87 3.17
N ASP A 111 -14.27 -8.86 2.30
CA ASP A 111 -14.63 -8.96 0.88
C ASP A 111 -13.64 -9.85 0.12
N GLN A 112 -14.16 -10.80 -0.64
CA GLN A 112 -13.36 -11.72 -1.45
C GLN A 112 -12.50 -11.02 -2.50
N ASN A 113 -12.96 -9.89 -3.03
CA ASN A 113 -12.23 -9.11 -4.03
C ASN A 113 -10.94 -8.48 -3.46
N PHE A 114 -10.90 -8.23 -2.14
CA PHE A 114 -9.77 -7.65 -1.43
C PHE A 114 -8.89 -8.69 -0.71
N ARG A 115 -9.18 -9.97 -0.93
CA ARG A 115 -8.46 -11.05 -0.27
C ARG A 115 -6.96 -11.08 -0.60
N PHE A 116 -6.55 -10.53 -1.74
CA PHE A 116 -5.16 -10.38 -2.10
C PHE A 116 -4.43 -9.32 -1.23
N MET A 117 -5.16 -8.41 -0.59
CA MET A 117 -4.63 -7.39 0.32
C MET A 117 -4.70 -7.84 1.79
N PHE A 118 -5.82 -8.44 2.20
CA PHE A 118 -6.14 -8.74 3.60
C PHE A 118 -6.07 -10.24 3.94
N GLY A 119 -5.68 -11.10 3.00
CA GLY A 119 -5.52 -12.54 3.25
C GLY A 119 -4.45 -12.82 4.30
N LYS A 120 -4.55 -13.95 5.01
CA LYS A 120 -3.58 -14.34 6.05
C LYS A 120 -2.14 -14.31 5.55
N ALA A 121 -1.90 -14.82 4.36
CA ALA A 121 -0.58 -14.80 3.74
C ALA A 121 -0.08 -13.36 3.47
N ALA A 122 -0.98 -12.46 3.08
CA ALA A 122 -0.64 -11.05 2.85
C ALA A 122 -0.30 -10.32 4.17
N VAL A 123 -0.97 -10.63 5.27
CA VAL A 123 -0.72 -10.00 6.57
C VAL A 123 0.61 -10.45 7.17
N ASP A 124 0.95 -11.74 7.00
CA ASP A 124 2.19 -12.31 7.54
C ASP A 124 3.37 -12.21 6.55
N ALA A 125 3.14 -11.66 5.35
CA ALA A 125 4.16 -11.52 4.33
C ALA A 125 5.24 -10.52 4.74
N ARG A 126 6.49 -10.96 4.63
CA ARG A 126 7.65 -10.08 4.80
C ARG A 126 7.91 -9.31 3.50
N MET A 127 8.45 -8.10 3.61
CA MET A 127 8.83 -7.30 2.45
C MET A 127 9.72 -8.07 1.47
N ASP A 128 10.67 -8.87 1.98
CA ASP A 128 11.52 -9.74 1.16
C ASP A 128 10.71 -10.73 0.32
N PHE A 129 9.71 -11.36 0.92
CA PHE A 129 8.86 -12.32 0.21
C PHE A 129 8.05 -11.62 -0.87
N VAL A 130 7.44 -10.48 -0.55
CA VAL A 130 6.63 -9.70 -1.50
C VAL A 130 7.50 -9.22 -2.67
N THR A 131 8.64 -8.61 -2.41
CA THR A 131 9.53 -8.10 -3.46
C THR A 131 10.11 -9.23 -4.31
N ARG A 132 10.51 -10.35 -3.73
CA ARG A 132 11.01 -11.51 -4.47
C ARG A 132 9.94 -12.14 -5.34
N SER A 133 8.71 -12.28 -4.84
CA SER A 133 7.61 -12.88 -5.61
C SER A 133 7.13 -11.97 -6.75
N LEU A 134 7.04 -10.66 -6.51
CA LEU A 134 6.59 -9.69 -7.51
C LEU A 134 7.65 -9.43 -8.59
N PHE A 135 8.89 -9.16 -8.17
CA PHE A 135 9.96 -8.72 -9.08
C PHE A 135 10.93 -9.83 -9.46
N ARG A 136 10.75 -11.05 -8.98
CA ARG A 136 11.59 -12.23 -9.26
C ARG A 136 13.08 -11.97 -9.16
N LEU A 137 13.49 -11.27 -8.11
CA LEU A 137 14.83 -10.70 -7.93
C LEU A 137 15.99 -11.71 -8.03
N HIS A 138 15.74 -12.99 -7.95
CA HIS A 138 16.76 -14.05 -7.99
C HIS A 138 16.43 -15.16 -8.99
N ASP A 139 15.32 -15.05 -9.73
CA ASP A 139 14.93 -16.03 -10.72
C ASP A 139 15.32 -15.57 -12.14
N THR A 140 16.57 -15.79 -12.51
CA THR A 140 17.10 -15.44 -13.83
C THR A 140 16.46 -16.28 -14.96
N ALA A 141 15.88 -17.44 -14.64
CA ALA A 141 15.24 -18.30 -15.61
C ALA A 141 13.81 -17.80 -15.98
N ARG A 142 13.21 -16.98 -15.12
CA ARG A 142 11.84 -16.46 -15.32
C ARG A 142 11.74 -14.99 -14.96
N PRO A 143 12.34 -14.10 -15.75
CA PRO A 143 12.45 -12.68 -15.40
C PRO A 143 11.15 -11.88 -15.56
N VAL A 144 10.08 -12.48 -16.09
CA VAL A 144 8.81 -11.80 -16.36
C VAL A 144 7.74 -12.23 -15.37
N THR A 145 7.10 -11.23 -14.73
CA THR A 145 5.90 -11.42 -13.90
C THR A 145 4.70 -10.79 -14.60
N ILE A 146 3.65 -11.56 -14.83
CA ILE A 146 2.40 -11.07 -15.41
C ILE A 146 1.34 -11.01 -14.31
N LEU A 147 0.85 -9.81 -14.01
CA LEU A 147 -0.19 -9.57 -13.04
C LEU A 147 -1.54 -9.40 -13.75
N ARG A 148 -2.46 -10.32 -13.50
CA ARG A 148 -3.82 -10.25 -14.04
C ARG A 148 -4.75 -9.67 -12.98
N MET A 149 -5.26 -8.48 -13.22
CA MET A 149 -6.13 -7.75 -12.30
C MET A 149 -7.62 -7.81 -12.71
N ALA A 150 -7.98 -8.79 -13.55
CA ALA A 150 -9.37 -8.99 -13.93
C ALA A 150 -10.24 -9.34 -12.71
N GLY A 151 -11.39 -8.68 -12.57
CA GLY A 151 -12.30 -8.89 -11.44
C GLY A 151 -12.01 -8.04 -10.20
N ILE A 152 -10.94 -7.26 -10.19
CA ILE A 152 -10.65 -6.29 -9.12
C ILE A 152 -11.34 -4.96 -9.47
N PRO A 153 -11.98 -4.26 -8.50
CA PRO A 153 -12.57 -2.94 -8.74
C PRO A 153 -11.55 -1.93 -9.27
N ALA A 154 -11.98 -1.03 -10.14
CA ALA A 154 -11.07 -0.11 -10.84
C ALA A 154 -10.23 0.76 -9.89
N ASP A 155 -10.84 1.25 -8.80
CA ASP A 155 -10.18 2.08 -7.78
C ASP A 155 -9.01 1.32 -7.14
N VAL A 156 -9.24 0.04 -6.85
CA VAL A 156 -8.24 -0.84 -6.24
C VAL A 156 -7.13 -1.21 -7.23
N VAL A 157 -7.48 -1.40 -8.50
CA VAL A 157 -6.47 -1.61 -9.56
C VAL A 157 -5.58 -0.38 -9.67
N ASN A 158 -6.15 0.82 -9.70
CA ASN A 158 -5.39 2.06 -9.77
C ASN A 158 -4.42 2.22 -8.59
N ALA A 159 -4.91 2.04 -7.36
CA ALA A 159 -4.07 2.07 -6.16
C ALA A 159 -2.98 0.99 -6.19
N SER A 160 -3.30 -0.22 -6.65
CA SER A 160 -2.33 -1.31 -6.76
C SER A 160 -1.23 -1.01 -7.78
N VAL A 161 -1.59 -0.43 -8.94
CA VAL A 161 -0.61 -0.01 -9.96
C VAL A 161 0.30 1.09 -9.42
N SER A 162 -0.24 2.04 -8.65
CA SER A 162 0.52 3.08 -7.96
C SER A 162 1.58 2.47 -7.03
N VAL A 163 1.13 1.58 -6.13
CA VAL A 163 2.03 0.88 -5.18
C VAL A 163 3.12 0.08 -5.91
N LEU A 164 2.75 -0.68 -6.95
CA LEU A 164 3.68 -1.50 -7.71
C LEU A 164 4.73 -0.65 -8.44
N SER A 165 4.32 0.45 -9.04
CA SER A 165 5.22 1.38 -9.73
C SER A 165 6.20 2.04 -8.75
N ARG A 166 5.72 2.45 -7.59
CA ARG A 166 6.55 3.00 -6.51
C ARG A 166 7.53 1.96 -5.98
N LEU A 167 7.08 0.74 -5.70
CA LEU A 167 7.96 -0.33 -5.23
C LEU A 167 9.04 -0.69 -6.25
N ALA A 168 8.70 -0.72 -7.55
CA ALA A 168 9.67 -0.96 -8.62
C ALA A 168 10.73 0.15 -8.65
N PHE A 169 10.33 1.41 -8.57
CA PHE A 169 11.24 2.55 -8.52
C PHE A 169 12.15 2.49 -7.28
N ASP A 170 11.56 2.31 -6.10
CA ASP A 170 12.31 2.23 -4.84
C ASP A 170 13.32 1.08 -4.85
N LEU A 171 12.95 -0.06 -5.42
CA LEU A 171 13.85 -1.19 -5.58
C LEU A 171 15.09 -0.84 -6.42
N CYS A 172 14.88 -0.16 -7.56
CA CYS A 172 15.98 0.29 -8.42
C CYS A 172 16.91 1.26 -7.68
N VAL A 173 16.35 2.20 -6.91
CA VAL A 173 17.12 3.18 -6.15
C VAL A 173 17.89 2.53 -5.00
N ILE A 174 17.27 1.64 -4.23
CA ILE A 174 17.91 0.92 -3.11
C ILE A 174 19.07 0.06 -3.62
N ASN A 175 18.90 -0.58 -4.77
CA ASN A 175 19.93 -1.41 -5.39
C ASN A 175 20.96 -0.61 -6.20
N ARG A 176 20.93 0.73 -6.16
CA ARG A 176 21.86 1.63 -6.85
C ARG A 176 21.96 1.33 -8.36
N GLY A 177 20.84 1.04 -9.01
CA GLY A 177 20.77 0.73 -10.43
C GLY A 177 21.36 -0.63 -10.83
N ARG A 178 21.75 -1.49 -9.88
CA ARG A 178 22.24 -2.84 -10.18
C ARG A 178 21.16 -3.78 -10.70
N GLN A 179 19.91 -3.41 -10.51
CA GLN A 179 18.77 -4.17 -10.93
C GLN A 179 17.79 -3.22 -11.64
N GLU A 180 17.52 -3.53 -12.89
CA GLU A 180 16.57 -2.78 -13.70
C GLU A 180 15.21 -3.49 -13.66
N VAL A 181 14.15 -2.71 -13.49
CA VAL A 181 12.77 -3.19 -13.52
C VAL A 181 12.01 -2.44 -14.60
N LEU A 182 11.50 -3.18 -15.59
CA LEU A 182 10.61 -2.64 -16.61
C LEU A 182 9.16 -2.94 -16.23
N VAL A 183 8.37 -1.90 -16.03
CA VAL A 183 6.93 -2.00 -15.76
C VAL A 183 6.17 -1.67 -17.03
N LEU A 184 5.42 -2.65 -17.55
CA LEU A 184 4.54 -2.48 -18.70
C LEU A 184 3.10 -2.43 -18.21
N CYS A 185 2.41 -1.33 -18.44
CA CYS A 185 1.00 -1.17 -18.12
C CYS A 185 0.18 -1.19 -19.40
N GLU A 186 -0.65 -2.21 -19.58
CA GLU A 186 -1.69 -2.17 -20.62
C GLU A 186 -2.72 -1.10 -20.25
N GLU A 187 -3.27 -0.41 -21.25
CA GLU A 187 -4.27 0.66 -21.05
C GLU A 187 -3.77 1.77 -20.08
N ALA A 188 -2.51 2.16 -20.18
CA ALA A 188 -1.86 3.10 -19.25
C ALA A 188 -2.63 4.41 -19.08
N HIS A 189 -3.42 4.84 -20.08
CA HIS A 189 -4.27 6.03 -20.00
C HIS A 189 -5.30 5.99 -18.86
N ARG A 190 -5.67 4.79 -18.38
CA ARG A 190 -6.57 4.63 -17.23
C ARG A 190 -5.90 4.95 -15.90
N TYR A 191 -4.59 4.75 -15.81
CA TYR A 191 -3.81 4.90 -14.58
C TYR A 191 -3.05 6.23 -14.53
N VAL A 192 -2.64 6.74 -15.68
CA VAL A 192 -1.86 7.98 -15.83
C VAL A 192 -2.51 8.89 -16.87
N PRO A 193 -3.70 9.43 -16.60
CA PRO A 193 -4.35 10.31 -17.54
C PRO A 193 -3.59 11.64 -17.69
N PRO A 194 -3.62 12.28 -18.87
CA PRO A 194 -2.87 13.50 -19.15
C PRO A 194 -3.35 14.70 -18.34
N HIS A 195 -4.59 14.70 -17.87
CA HIS A 195 -5.18 15.80 -17.12
C HIS A 195 -5.44 15.45 -15.66
N HIS A 196 -5.09 16.35 -14.73
CA HIS A 196 -5.27 16.18 -13.29
C HIS A 196 -6.71 15.88 -12.86
N ALA A 197 -7.69 16.44 -13.57
CA ALA A 197 -9.11 16.25 -13.26
C ALA A 197 -9.65 14.86 -13.60
N LEU A 198 -8.96 14.09 -14.44
CA LEU A 198 -9.40 12.77 -14.91
C LEU A 198 -8.59 11.61 -14.32
N GLY A 199 -7.60 11.90 -13.46
CA GLY A 199 -6.68 10.92 -12.95
C GLY A 199 -6.93 10.51 -11.51
N PHE A 200 -6.62 9.27 -11.24
CA PHE A 200 -6.51 8.76 -9.89
C PHE A 200 -5.36 9.48 -9.16
N HIS A 201 -5.69 10.21 -8.12
CA HIS A 201 -4.78 11.15 -7.46
C HIS A 201 -3.50 10.49 -6.91
N PRO A 202 -3.55 9.34 -6.23
CA PRO A 202 -2.37 8.65 -5.71
C PRO A 202 -1.45 8.07 -6.77
N THR A 203 -1.95 7.72 -7.96
CA THR A 203 -1.12 7.14 -9.01
C THR A 203 -0.02 8.11 -9.49
N ARG A 204 -0.28 9.42 -9.44
CA ARG A 204 0.66 10.43 -9.93
C ARG A 204 1.90 10.63 -9.07
N PRO A 205 1.80 10.78 -7.75
CA PRO A 205 3.00 10.86 -6.89
C PRO A 205 3.84 9.58 -6.93
N SER A 206 3.19 8.44 -7.16
CA SER A 206 3.83 7.13 -7.19
C SER A 206 4.31 6.71 -8.57
N THR A 207 3.91 7.43 -9.63
CA THR A 207 4.46 7.19 -10.96
C THR A 207 5.95 7.54 -10.95
N PRO A 208 6.81 6.71 -11.53
CA PRO A 208 8.23 7.01 -11.62
C PRO A 208 8.45 8.41 -12.19
N PRO A 209 9.44 9.15 -11.72
CA PRO A 209 9.80 10.44 -12.27
C PRO A 209 9.96 10.35 -13.78
N THR A 210 9.71 11.47 -14.46
CA THR A 210 9.88 11.56 -15.92
C THR A 210 11.21 10.96 -16.35
N PRO A 211 11.36 10.49 -17.60
CA PRO A 211 12.62 9.89 -18.07
C PRO A 211 13.87 10.76 -17.82
N LYS A 212 13.70 12.09 -17.66
CA LYS A 212 14.79 13.00 -17.29
C LYS A 212 15.21 12.87 -15.83
N GLU A 213 14.27 12.59 -14.92
CA GLU A 213 14.57 12.41 -13.48
C GLU A 213 15.01 11.00 -13.18
N GLY A 214 14.45 10.00 -13.85
CA GLY A 214 14.87 8.60 -13.72
C GLY A 214 16.29 8.32 -14.20
N ARG A 215 16.86 9.17 -15.10
CA ARG A 215 18.24 9.04 -15.56
C ARG A 215 19.29 9.59 -14.58
N LYS A 216 18.88 10.28 -13.51
CA LYS A 216 19.79 10.85 -12.51
C LYS A 216 20.16 9.87 -11.40
N HIS A 217 19.53 8.72 -11.38
CA HIS A 217 19.76 7.64 -10.43
C HIS A 217 20.16 6.37 -11.17
#